data_8b9749940bc6ca051cc60accb4ea97a3
#
_entry.id   8b9749940bc6ca051cc60accb4ea97a3
#
_cell.length_a   1.000
_cell.length_b   1.000
_cell.length_c   1.000
_cell.angle_alpha   90.00
_cell.angle_beta   90.00
_cell.angle_gamma   90.00
#
_symmetry.space_group_name_H-M   'P 1'
#
loop_
_entity.id
_entity.type
_entity.pdbx_description
1 polymer ?
#
loop_
_entity_poly.entity_id
_entity_poly.type
_entity_poly.pdbx_seq_one_letter_code
_entity_poly.pdbx_strand_id
1 'polypeptide(L)'
;MTQNFVGIDSYGNYFYENENVLYKKTPTSTIQYQNVSLGKIKKVDIINPLKIVVFYENFNTVVLLDNQLNEIQKIDFSNPEIADGKSILVTATGLSGQNKLWFFNTNEQQIGLYDFGTQKIKYLGTPLQQNFTYYQTDFNTFQWIDIQNNWYSCSIFGEILFKEKIDSFDEIQFLDNSNLIYSKENSVFFKNRKTNQLYKIEIVEKSFKKFYYNDQTIIWGFDMEN
;
A
#
# COMPACT_ATOMS: atom_id res chain seq x y z
N MET A 1 20.98 3.34 -10.86
CA MET A 1 19.63 3.93 -10.69
C MET A 1 18.73 2.85 -10.14
N THR A 2 18.28 3.01 -8.91
CA THR A 2 17.44 1.99 -8.24
C THR A 2 15.99 2.19 -8.66
N GLN A 3 15.49 1.32 -9.53
CA GLN A 3 14.06 1.25 -9.84
C GLN A 3 13.32 0.63 -8.65
N ASN A 4 12.30 1.32 -8.14
CA ASN A 4 11.42 0.79 -7.11
C ASN A 4 10.29 0.01 -7.78
N PHE A 5 10.31 -1.31 -7.70
CA PHE A 5 9.22 -2.14 -8.17
C PHE A 5 7.97 -1.89 -7.33
N VAL A 6 6.84 -1.62 -7.99
CA VAL A 6 5.54 -1.37 -7.35
C VAL A 6 4.70 -2.64 -7.29
N GLY A 7 4.60 -3.35 -8.42
CA GLY A 7 3.81 -4.57 -8.51
C GLY A 7 3.40 -4.94 -9.92
N ILE A 8 2.53 -5.95 -10.01
CA ILE A 8 1.90 -6.42 -11.24
C ILE A 8 0.39 -6.30 -11.07
N ASP A 9 -0.29 -5.70 -12.05
CA ASP A 9 -1.74 -5.62 -12.05
C ASP A 9 -2.41 -6.94 -12.49
N SER A 10 -3.74 -7.01 -12.38
CA SER A 10 -4.50 -8.20 -12.76
C SER A 10 -4.47 -8.53 -14.26
N TYR A 11 -3.92 -7.66 -15.09
CA TYR A 11 -3.71 -7.89 -16.53
C TYR A 11 -2.27 -8.32 -16.85
N GLY A 12 -1.41 -8.46 -15.83
CA GLY A 12 0.00 -8.84 -15.99
C GLY A 12 0.92 -7.68 -16.39
N ASN A 13 0.48 -6.43 -16.26
CA ASN A 13 1.32 -5.28 -16.52
C ASN A 13 2.20 -4.97 -15.30
N TYR A 14 3.47 -4.63 -15.56
CA TYR A 14 4.44 -4.30 -14.52
C TYR A 14 4.43 -2.80 -14.22
N PHE A 15 4.42 -2.47 -12.93
CA PHE A 15 4.55 -1.10 -12.45
C PHE A 15 5.84 -0.93 -11.67
N TYR A 16 6.55 0.15 -11.94
CA TYR A 16 7.76 0.55 -11.20
C TYR A 16 7.85 2.08 -11.14
N GLU A 17 8.52 2.57 -10.11
CA GLU A 17 8.81 3.98 -9.92
C GLU A 17 10.31 4.21 -10.09
N ASN A 18 10.69 5.26 -10.79
CA ASN A 18 12.06 5.71 -10.91
C ASN A 18 12.09 7.23 -10.94
N GLU A 19 12.82 7.86 -10.02
CA GLU A 19 12.99 9.31 -9.93
C GLU A 19 11.66 10.10 -9.92
N ASN A 20 10.69 9.62 -9.16
CA ASN A 20 9.33 10.17 -9.03
C ASN A 20 8.49 10.11 -10.34
N VAL A 21 8.86 9.26 -11.26
CA VAL A 21 8.07 8.90 -12.43
C VAL A 21 7.51 7.49 -12.24
N LEU A 22 6.20 7.34 -12.34
CA LEU A 22 5.54 6.05 -12.36
C LEU A 22 5.53 5.52 -13.79
N TYR A 23 6.01 4.31 -13.97
CA TYR A 23 5.99 3.60 -15.25
C TYR A 23 5.04 2.42 -15.20
N LYS A 24 4.31 2.21 -16.28
CA LYS A 24 3.54 1.00 -16.56
C LYS A 24 4.07 0.36 -17.82
N LYS A 25 4.60 -0.86 -17.69
CA LYS A 25 5.12 -1.67 -18.81
C LYS A 25 4.11 -2.75 -19.18
N THR A 26 3.62 -2.69 -20.40
CA THR A 26 2.79 -3.72 -21.02
C THR A 26 3.64 -4.59 -21.94
N PRO A 27 3.13 -5.69 -22.52
CA PRO A 27 3.88 -6.48 -23.52
C PRO A 27 4.34 -5.70 -24.75
N THR A 28 3.63 -4.62 -25.09
CA THR A 28 3.84 -3.87 -26.35
C THR A 28 4.32 -2.44 -26.15
N SER A 29 4.23 -1.89 -24.95
CA SER A 29 4.51 -0.47 -24.70
C SER A 29 4.93 -0.21 -23.25
N THR A 30 5.53 0.96 -23.05
CA THR A 30 5.74 1.54 -21.72
C THR A 30 5.16 2.94 -21.72
N ILE A 31 4.28 3.21 -20.77
CA ILE A 31 3.71 4.54 -20.53
C ILE A 31 4.15 5.04 -19.16
N GLN A 32 4.10 6.34 -18.95
CA GLN A 32 4.59 6.96 -17.73
C GLN A 32 3.67 8.07 -17.24
N TYR A 33 3.73 8.33 -15.93
CA TYR A 33 3.06 9.43 -15.27
C TYR A 33 4.03 10.15 -14.34
N GLN A 34 4.01 11.47 -14.35
CA GLN A 34 4.75 12.32 -13.44
C GLN A 34 3.95 13.57 -13.10
N ASN A 35 4.01 13.99 -11.85
CA ASN A 35 3.50 15.29 -11.43
C ASN A 35 4.60 16.03 -10.66
N VAL A 36 5.32 16.90 -11.37
CA VAL A 36 6.47 17.63 -10.82
C VAL A 36 6.06 18.58 -9.68
N SER A 37 4.84 19.13 -9.72
CA SER A 37 4.36 20.05 -8.70
C SER A 37 4.06 19.38 -7.36
N LEU A 38 3.83 18.05 -7.35
CA LEU A 38 3.57 17.25 -6.15
C LEU A 38 4.82 16.55 -5.61
N GLY A 39 5.95 16.65 -6.32
CA GLY A 39 7.24 16.15 -5.86
C GLY A 39 7.31 14.62 -5.75
N LYS A 40 7.74 14.12 -4.58
CA LYS A 40 8.06 12.70 -4.41
C LYS A 40 6.81 11.83 -4.23
N ILE A 41 6.73 10.76 -5.05
CA ILE A 41 5.75 9.68 -4.86
C ILE A 41 6.10 8.92 -3.58
N LYS A 42 5.14 8.82 -2.66
CA LYS A 42 5.27 8.03 -1.42
C LYS A 42 4.82 6.60 -1.60
N LYS A 43 3.68 6.41 -2.26
CA LYS A 43 3.10 5.08 -2.49
C LYS A 43 2.26 5.08 -3.76
N VAL A 44 2.25 3.93 -4.42
CA VAL A 44 1.35 3.63 -5.53
C VAL A 44 0.54 2.39 -5.15
N ASP A 45 -0.78 2.43 -5.36
CA ASP A 45 -1.67 1.30 -5.17
C ASP A 45 -2.31 0.97 -6.52
N ILE A 46 -2.07 -0.25 -6.98
CA ILE A 46 -2.52 -0.79 -8.28
C ILE A 46 -3.56 -1.90 -8.15
N ILE A 47 -4.17 -2.04 -6.99
CA ILE A 47 -5.16 -3.11 -6.73
C ILE A 47 -6.33 -3.08 -7.71
N ASN A 48 -6.66 -1.89 -8.21
CA ASN A 48 -7.61 -1.72 -9.32
C ASN A 48 -6.88 -1.09 -10.52
N PRO A 49 -6.62 -1.83 -11.59
CA PRO A 49 -5.89 -1.30 -12.75
C PRO A 49 -6.63 -0.22 -13.53
N LEU A 50 -7.93 -0.02 -13.26
CA LEU A 50 -8.74 1.06 -13.84
C LEU A 50 -8.81 2.31 -12.94
N LYS A 51 -8.29 2.23 -11.73
CA LYS A 51 -8.24 3.33 -10.76
C LYS A 51 -6.99 3.19 -9.89
N ILE A 52 -5.87 3.64 -10.41
CA ILE A 52 -4.56 3.59 -9.74
C ILE A 52 -4.45 4.77 -8.79
N VAL A 53 -4.01 4.52 -7.56
CA VAL A 53 -3.81 5.55 -6.54
C VAL A 53 -2.35 5.92 -6.48
N VAL A 54 -2.02 7.21 -6.62
CA VAL A 54 -0.68 7.75 -6.41
C VAL A 54 -0.72 8.73 -5.25
N PHE A 55 0.03 8.44 -4.20
CA PHE A 55 0.04 9.24 -2.98
C PHE A 55 1.32 10.07 -2.87
N TYR A 56 1.11 11.36 -2.63
CA TYR A 56 2.12 12.40 -2.39
C TYR A 56 2.01 12.92 -0.96
N GLU A 57 2.72 12.26 -0.03
CA GLU A 57 2.62 12.55 1.41
C GLU A 57 2.98 14.01 1.74
N ASN A 58 4.06 14.53 1.15
CA ASN A 58 4.53 15.90 1.41
C ASN A 58 3.52 16.99 1.02
N PHE A 59 2.62 16.67 0.09
CA PHE A 59 1.57 17.57 -0.35
C PHE A 59 0.19 17.15 0.14
N ASN A 60 0.13 16.14 1.03
CA ASN A 60 -1.11 15.60 1.59
C ASN A 60 -2.16 15.29 0.51
N THR A 61 -1.70 14.81 -0.65
CA THR A 61 -2.48 14.72 -1.88
C THR A 61 -2.45 13.31 -2.45
N VAL A 62 -3.62 12.85 -2.90
CA VAL A 62 -3.78 11.64 -3.71
C VAL A 62 -4.20 12.03 -5.11
N VAL A 63 -3.58 11.41 -6.11
CA VAL A 63 -4.00 11.47 -7.51
C VAL A 63 -4.51 10.09 -7.92
N LEU A 64 -5.68 10.07 -8.54
CA LEU A 64 -6.24 8.87 -9.16
C LEU A 64 -5.93 8.90 -10.65
N LEU A 65 -5.41 7.79 -11.16
CA LEU A 65 -5.11 7.61 -12.58
C LEU A 65 -5.99 6.50 -13.18
N ASP A 66 -6.30 6.62 -14.47
CA ASP A 66 -6.90 5.56 -15.25
C ASP A 66 -5.86 4.50 -15.68
N ASN A 67 -6.27 3.53 -16.48
CA ASN A 67 -5.41 2.47 -16.99
C ASN A 67 -4.36 2.95 -18.01
N GLN A 68 -4.49 4.17 -18.54
CA GLN A 68 -3.53 4.82 -19.42
C GLN A 68 -2.62 5.83 -18.70
N LEU A 69 -2.71 5.85 -17.35
CA LEU A 69 -2.02 6.79 -16.46
C LEU A 69 -2.45 8.27 -16.67
N ASN A 70 -3.66 8.53 -17.19
CA ASN A 70 -4.21 9.87 -17.19
C ASN A 70 -4.83 10.20 -15.83
N GLU A 71 -4.69 11.45 -15.37
CA GLU A 71 -5.32 11.91 -14.14
C GLU A 71 -6.85 11.92 -14.27
N ILE A 72 -7.54 11.18 -13.38
CA ILE A 72 -9.00 11.15 -13.27
C ILE A 72 -9.47 12.18 -12.23
N GLN A 73 -8.77 12.22 -11.09
CA GLN A 73 -9.15 13.03 -9.94
C GLN A 73 -7.93 13.33 -9.08
N LYS A 74 -7.93 14.53 -8.48
CA LYS A 74 -6.98 14.94 -7.45
C LYS A 74 -7.74 15.19 -6.15
N ILE A 75 -7.24 14.65 -5.04
CA ILE A 75 -7.81 14.78 -3.69
C ILE A 75 -6.75 15.44 -2.82
N ASP A 76 -7.01 16.67 -2.45
CA ASP A 76 -6.14 17.44 -1.55
C ASP A 76 -6.73 17.40 -0.13
N PHE A 77 -6.15 16.58 0.74
CA PHE A 77 -6.58 16.45 2.13
C PHE A 77 -6.29 17.70 2.98
N SER A 78 -5.55 18.66 2.44
CA SER A 78 -5.38 19.98 3.08
C SER A 78 -6.60 20.89 2.86
N ASN A 79 -7.50 20.54 1.93
CA ASN A 79 -8.75 21.27 1.72
C ASN A 79 -9.68 21.10 2.93
N PRO A 80 -10.02 22.18 3.66
CA PRO A 80 -10.86 22.09 4.85
C PRO A 80 -12.29 21.60 4.58
N GLU A 81 -12.78 21.69 3.36
CA GLU A 81 -14.12 21.23 2.99
C GLU A 81 -14.28 19.70 3.10
N ILE A 82 -13.17 18.94 2.96
CA ILE A 82 -13.17 17.48 3.06
C ILE A 82 -13.51 17.02 4.48
N ALA A 83 -13.07 17.75 5.49
CA ALA A 83 -13.17 17.36 6.91
C ALA A 83 -13.94 18.38 7.76
N ASP A 84 -14.88 19.10 7.18
CA ASP A 84 -15.73 20.07 7.86
C ASP A 84 -14.92 21.10 8.69
N GLY A 85 -13.84 21.63 8.09
CA GLY A 85 -12.96 22.63 8.69
C GLY A 85 -11.81 22.09 9.55
N LYS A 86 -11.70 20.79 9.74
CA LYS A 86 -10.60 20.18 10.49
C LYS A 86 -9.37 19.97 9.62
N SER A 87 -8.20 20.11 10.23
CA SER A 87 -6.94 19.76 9.56
C SER A 87 -6.73 18.26 9.57
N ILE A 88 -6.47 17.68 8.41
CA ILE A 88 -6.12 16.26 8.24
C ILE A 88 -4.66 16.18 7.77
N LEU A 89 -3.88 15.31 8.38
CA LEU A 89 -2.55 14.95 7.92
C LEU A 89 -2.53 13.45 7.59
N VAL A 90 -2.54 13.13 6.31
CA VAL A 90 -2.60 11.75 5.83
C VAL A 90 -1.19 11.21 5.64
N THR A 91 -0.92 10.03 6.19
CA THR A 91 0.37 9.33 6.05
C THR A 91 0.24 7.92 5.45
N ALA A 92 -0.99 7.43 5.31
CA ALA A 92 -1.25 6.16 4.64
C ALA A 92 -2.54 6.25 3.81
N THR A 93 -2.52 5.67 2.62
CA THR A 93 -3.67 5.60 1.72
C THR A 93 -3.72 4.30 0.92
N GLY A 94 -4.87 3.99 0.36
CA GLY A 94 -5.07 2.91 -0.60
C GLY A 94 -6.52 2.81 -1.03
N LEU A 95 -6.79 2.14 -2.14
CA LEU A 95 -8.14 2.03 -2.66
C LEU A 95 -9.00 1.13 -1.75
N SER A 96 -10.24 1.56 -1.49
CA SER A 96 -11.26 0.81 -0.78
C SER A 96 -12.52 0.71 -1.61
N GLY A 97 -13.10 -0.50 -1.68
CA GLY A 97 -14.39 -0.73 -2.30
C GLY A 97 -14.58 -0.05 -3.65
N GLN A 98 -15.82 0.12 -4.07
CA GLN A 98 -16.11 0.62 -5.42
C GLN A 98 -15.86 2.13 -5.59
N ASN A 99 -15.93 2.90 -4.51
CA ASN A 99 -15.89 4.35 -4.66
C ASN A 99 -15.31 5.07 -3.43
N LYS A 100 -14.36 4.42 -2.73
CA LYS A 100 -13.75 4.96 -1.51
C LYS A 100 -12.25 4.80 -1.50
N LEU A 101 -11.60 5.63 -0.68
CA LEU A 101 -10.18 5.57 -0.42
C LEU A 101 -9.95 5.40 1.07
N TRP A 102 -9.13 4.44 1.46
CA TRP A 102 -8.57 4.37 2.80
C TRP A 102 -7.64 5.55 3.03
N PHE A 103 -7.69 6.11 4.22
CA PHE A 103 -6.66 7.03 4.71
C PHE A 103 -6.40 6.81 6.20
N PHE A 104 -5.21 7.18 6.64
CA PHE A 104 -4.87 7.29 8.05
C PHE A 104 -4.52 8.74 8.36
N ASN A 105 -5.26 9.37 9.27
CA ASN A 105 -5.02 10.71 9.75
C ASN A 105 -4.11 10.66 10.98
N THR A 106 -2.90 11.16 10.85
CA THR A 106 -1.90 11.15 11.93
C THR A 106 -2.27 12.10 13.08
N ASN A 107 -2.98 13.21 12.80
CA ASN A 107 -3.40 14.14 13.85
C ASN A 107 -4.38 13.49 14.82
N GLU A 108 -5.32 12.70 14.31
CA GLU A 108 -6.34 12.01 15.12
C GLU A 108 -5.94 10.56 15.45
N GLN A 109 -4.81 10.08 14.93
CA GLN A 109 -4.37 8.69 15.03
C GLN A 109 -5.45 7.69 14.58
N GLN A 110 -6.22 8.03 13.54
CA GLN A 110 -7.41 7.28 13.18
C GLN A 110 -7.48 6.95 11.69
N ILE A 111 -7.92 5.72 11.41
CA ILE A 111 -8.23 5.24 10.06
C ILE A 111 -9.57 5.82 9.62
N GLY A 112 -9.69 6.13 8.34
CA GLY A 112 -10.94 6.60 7.76
C GLY A 112 -11.10 6.18 6.31
N LEU A 113 -12.28 6.49 5.79
CA LEU A 113 -12.65 6.37 4.38
C LEU A 113 -13.02 7.74 3.84
N TYR A 114 -12.44 8.09 2.71
CA TYR A 114 -12.88 9.20 1.87
C TYR A 114 -13.81 8.64 0.77
N ASP A 115 -14.97 9.23 0.62
CA ASP A 115 -15.95 8.85 -0.40
C ASP A 115 -15.84 9.77 -1.61
N PHE A 116 -15.58 9.21 -2.80
CA PHE A 116 -15.36 10.00 -4.02
C PHE A 116 -16.63 10.72 -4.50
N GLY A 117 -17.81 10.15 -4.22
CA GLY A 117 -19.09 10.74 -4.66
C GLY A 117 -19.51 11.91 -3.82
N THR A 118 -19.41 11.81 -2.50
CA THR A 118 -19.78 12.87 -1.55
C THR A 118 -18.66 13.83 -1.24
N GLN A 119 -17.41 13.46 -1.56
CA GLN A 119 -16.17 14.17 -1.22
C GLN A 119 -15.99 14.42 0.30
N LYS A 120 -16.54 13.50 1.11
CA LYS A 120 -16.49 13.56 2.57
C LYS A 120 -15.73 12.39 3.15
N ILE A 121 -15.18 12.60 4.36
CA ILE A 121 -14.53 11.56 5.14
C ILE A 121 -15.48 10.97 6.16
N LYS A 122 -15.19 9.72 6.53
CA LYS A 122 -15.76 9.02 7.68
C LYS A 122 -14.64 8.31 8.42
N TYR A 123 -14.45 8.64 9.68
CA TYR A 123 -13.54 7.90 10.55
C TYR A 123 -14.11 6.54 10.94
N LEU A 124 -13.22 5.56 11.12
CA LEU A 124 -13.55 4.18 11.41
C LEU A 124 -12.86 3.74 12.70
N GLY A 125 -13.58 2.95 13.51
CA GLY A 125 -13.05 2.39 14.74
C GLY A 125 -12.62 3.45 15.76
N THR A 126 -11.74 3.06 16.64
CA THR A 126 -11.11 3.93 17.64
C THR A 126 -9.73 4.40 17.19
N PRO A 127 -9.22 5.52 17.71
CA PRO A 127 -7.83 5.93 17.46
C PRO A 127 -6.85 4.81 17.80
N LEU A 128 -5.80 4.68 16.97
CA LEU A 128 -4.75 3.70 17.20
C LEU A 128 -3.89 4.13 18.40
N GLN A 129 -3.51 3.15 19.22
CA GLN A 129 -2.70 3.41 20.42
C GLN A 129 -1.23 3.64 20.11
N GLN A 130 -0.78 3.19 18.94
CA GLN A 130 0.62 3.22 18.52
C GLN A 130 0.75 3.45 17.02
N ASN A 131 1.88 4.03 16.62
CA ASN A 131 2.25 4.14 15.23
C ASN A 131 2.48 2.75 14.62
N PHE A 132 2.36 2.66 13.31
CA PHE A 132 2.68 1.45 12.56
C PHE A 132 3.96 1.63 11.71
N THR A 133 4.65 0.52 11.50
CA THR A 133 5.87 0.43 10.70
C THR A 133 5.58 0.00 9.26
N TYR A 134 4.48 -0.70 9.08
CA TYR A 134 4.03 -1.20 7.78
C TYR A 134 2.50 -1.17 7.69
N TYR A 135 1.98 -0.89 6.51
CA TYR A 135 0.57 -1.03 6.21
C TYR A 135 0.33 -1.50 4.78
N GLN A 136 -0.78 -2.18 4.58
CA GLN A 136 -1.30 -2.58 3.29
C GLN A 136 -2.82 -2.53 3.33
N THR A 137 -3.42 -2.12 2.23
CA THR A 137 -4.87 -2.02 2.08
C THR A 137 -5.36 -2.97 1.00
N ASP A 138 -6.57 -3.43 1.16
CA ASP A 138 -7.37 -4.02 0.11
C ASP A 138 -8.76 -3.35 0.06
N PHE A 139 -9.68 -3.85 -0.78
CA PHE A 139 -11.00 -3.24 -0.92
C PHE A 139 -11.82 -3.20 0.37
N ASN A 140 -11.56 -4.10 1.32
CA ASN A 140 -12.37 -4.33 2.50
C ASN A 140 -11.63 -4.10 3.82
N THR A 141 -10.29 -4.09 3.79
CA THR A 141 -9.47 -4.02 4.98
C THR A 141 -8.30 -3.06 4.85
N PHE A 142 -8.00 -2.41 5.95
CA PHE A 142 -6.73 -1.71 6.20
C PHE A 142 -5.97 -2.57 7.21
N GLN A 143 -4.83 -3.12 6.84
CA GLN A 143 -4.00 -3.96 7.69
C GLN A 143 -2.70 -3.24 8.02
N TRP A 144 -2.21 -3.41 9.25
CA TRP A 144 -0.95 -2.79 9.66
C TRP A 144 -0.19 -3.63 10.68
N ILE A 145 1.08 -3.31 10.83
CA ILE A 145 1.97 -3.81 11.86
C ILE A 145 2.45 -2.63 12.68
N ASP A 146 2.26 -2.69 14.00
CA ASP A 146 2.71 -1.65 14.90
C ASP A 146 4.22 -1.75 15.21
N ILE A 147 4.74 -0.79 15.98
CA ILE A 147 6.15 -0.76 16.38
C ILE A 147 6.58 -1.93 17.28
N GLN A 148 5.64 -2.73 17.80
CA GLN A 148 5.88 -3.92 18.60
C GLN A 148 5.75 -5.22 17.80
N ASN A 149 5.62 -5.12 16.47
CA ASN A 149 5.35 -6.21 15.54
C ASN A 149 4.00 -6.92 15.75
N ASN A 150 3.01 -6.22 16.27
CA ASN A 150 1.65 -6.74 16.33
C ASN A 150 0.93 -6.46 15.01
N TRP A 151 0.34 -7.48 14.42
CA TRP A 151 -0.48 -7.39 13.22
C TRP A 151 -1.94 -7.14 13.58
N TYR A 152 -2.51 -6.13 12.95
CA TYR A 152 -3.92 -5.75 13.09
C TYR A 152 -4.61 -5.60 11.74
N SER A 153 -5.93 -5.59 11.76
CA SER A 153 -6.75 -5.18 10.63
C SER A 153 -7.92 -4.32 11.08
N CYS A 154 -8.32 -3.37 10.24
CA CYS A 154 -9.57 -2.62 10.36
C CYS A 154 -10.45 -2.92 9.15
N SER A 155 -11.69 -3.32 9.37
CA SER A 155 -12.67 -3.54 8.29
C SER A 155 -13.30 -2.22 7.83
N ILE A 156 -13.95 -2.22 6.65
CA ILE A 156 -14.75 -1.08 6.15
C ILE A 156 -15.90 -0.67 7.10
N PHE A 157 -16.22 -1.53 8.07
CA PHE A 157 -17.24 -1.26 9.10
C PHE A 157 -16.64 -0.66 10.36
N GLY A 158 -15.31 -0.55 10.46
CA GLY A 158 -14.60 0.00 11.61
C GLY A 158 -14.26 -1.01 12.70
N GLU A 159 -14.43 -2.30 12.45
CA GLU A 159 -14.00 -3.35 13.37
C GLU A 159 -12.48 -3.50 13.32
N ILE A 160 -11.83 -3.24 14.46
CA ILE A 160 -10.38 -3.42 14.61
C ILE A 160 -10.11 -4.74 15.30
N LEU A 161 -9.30 -5.59 14.67
CA LEU A 161 -8.95 -6.92 15.16
C LEU A 161 -7.43 -7.04 15.30
N PHE A 162 -6.98 -7.41 16.49
CA PHE A 162 -5.64 -7.96 16.69
C PHE A 162 -5.56 -9.33 16.04
N LYS A 163 -4.59 -9.55 15.18
CA LYS A 163 -4.37 -10.82 14.49
C LYS A 163 -3.41 -11.72 15.25
N GLU A 164 -2.18 -11.28 15.36
CA GLU A 164 -1.10 -11.95 16.09
C GLU A 164 0.12 -11.04 16.23
N LYS A 165 1.07 -11.48 17.04
CA LYS A 165 2.42 -10.92 17.05
C LYS A 165 3.28 -11.68 16.06
N ILE A 166 3.98 -10.96 15.18
CA ILE A 166 4.89 -11.56 14.19
C ILE A 166 6.34 -11.35 14.60
N ASP A 167 7.24 -12.16 14.05
CA ASP A 167 8.67 -11.97 14.21
C ASP A 167 9.14 -10.67 13.53
N SER A 168 10.36 -10.22 13.86
CA SER A 168 11.01 -9.16 13.11
C SER A 168 11.18 -9.57 11.66
N PHE A 169 11.03 -8.60 10.75
CA PHE A 169 11.11 -8.81 9.31
C PHE A 169 11.90 -7.67 8.64
N ASP A 170 12.45 -7.95 7.47
CA ASP A 170 13.08 -6.95 6.61
C ASP A 170 12.05 -6.38 5.62
N GLU A 171 11.29 -7.25 4.94
CA GLU A 171 10.18 -6.92 4.05
C GLU A 171 8.99 -7.82 4.35
N ILE A 172 7.78 -7.34 4.15
CA ILE A 172 6.55 -8.10 4.39
C ILE A 172 5.45 -7.74 3.39
N GLN A 173 4.60 -8.71 3.09
CA GLN A 173 3.40 -8.54 2.28
C GLN A 173 2.26 -9.36 2.89
N PHE A 174 1.12 -8.72 3.12
CA PHE A 174 -0.12 -9.44 3.45
C PHE A 174 -0.72 -10.01 2.17
N LEU A 175 -1.02 -11.29 2.17
CA LEU A 175 -1.66 -11.95 1.03
C LEU A 175 -3.18 -11.90 1.17
N ASP A 176 -3.64 -12.03 2.41
CA ASP A 176 -5.04 -11.86 2.80
C ASP A 176 -5.16 -11.61 4.32
N ASN A 177 -6.35 -11.79 4.87
CA ASN A 177 -6.62 -11.62 6.31
C ASN A 177 -6.00 -12.71 7.22
N SER A 178 -5.32 -13.70 6.65
CA SER A 178 -4.80 -14.86 7.40
C SER A 178 -3.42 -15.32 6.94
N ASN A 179 -2.99 -14.89 5.77
CA ASN A 179 -1.74 -15.31 5.17
C ASN A 179 -0.83 -14.10 4.95
N LEU A 180 0.43 -14.28 5.24
CA LEU A 180 1.45 -13.28 4.95
C LEU A 180 2.75 -13.97 4.50
N ILE A 181 3.56 -13.23 3.78
CA ILE A 181 4.91 -13.61 3.39
C ILE A 181 5.86 -12.51 3.86
N TYR A 182 7.00 -12.90 4.41
CA TYR A 182 7.98 -11.92 4.88
C TYR A 182 9.40 -12.45 4.69
N SER A 183 10.35 -11.53 4.58
CA SER A 183 11.78 -11.85 4.60
C SER A 183 12.40 -11.51 5.95
N LYS A 184 13.39 -12.31 6.32
CA LYS A 184 14.26 -12.10 7.45
C LYS A 184 15.60 -12.78 7.18
N GLU A 185 16.70 -12.02 7.30
CA GLU A 185 18.06 -12.55 7.17
C GLU A 185 18.26 -13.40 5.89
N ASN A 186 17.91 -12.84 4.72
CA ASN A 186 17.99 -13.52 3.43
C ASN A 186 17.17 -14.83 3.32
N SER A 187 16.19 -15.01 4.17
CA SER A 187 15.25 -16.12 4.10
C SER A 187 13.84 -15.59 3.93
N VAL A 188 13.01 -16.30 3.20
CA VAL A 188 11.60 -15.95 3.00
C VAL A 188 10.72 -16.97 3.70
N PHE A 189 9.70 -16.46 4.36
CA PHE A 189 8.76 -17.25 5.14
C PHE A 189 7.33 -16.98 4.70
N PHE A 190 6.56 -18.03 4.48
CA PHE A 190 5.12 -17.96 4.33
C PHE A 190 4.47 -18.39 5.65
N LYS A 191 3.56 -17.58 6.16
CA LYS A 191 2.83 -17.87 7.38
C LYS A 191 1.33 -17.93 7.13
N ASN A 192 0.72 -19.04 7.57
CA ASN A 192 -0.72 -19.21 7.63
C ASN A 192 -1.17 -19.12 9.08
N ARG A 193 -1.86 -18.03 9.45
CA ARG A 193 -2.34 -17.80 10.80
C ARG A 193 -3.43 -18.78 11.23
N LYS A 194 -4.33 -19.19 10.32
CA LYS A 194 -5.45 -20.09 10.66
C LYS A 194 -4.96 -21.47 11.08
N THR A 195 -3.93 -21.98 10.41
CA THR A 195 -3.33 -23.29 10.73
C THR A 195 -2.12 -23.17 11.65
N ASN A 196 -1.69 -21.95 11.96
CA ASN A 196 -0.45 -21.64 12.69
C ASN A 196 0.80 -22.29 12.06
N GLN A 197 0.80 -22.45 10.73
CA GLN A 197 1.90 -23.05 10.00
C GLN A 197 2.84 -21.97 9.46
N LEU A 198 4.13 -22.21 9.63
CA LEU A 198 5.21 -21.40 9.09
C LEU A 198 6.06 -22.26 8.15
N TYR A 199 6.18 -21.83 6.91
CA TYR A 199 6.99 -22.49 5.90
C TYR A 199 8.14 -21.57 5.51
N LYS A 200 9.37 -22.09 5.56
CA LYS A 200 10.50 -21.42 4.93
C LYS A 200 10.47 -21.75 3.44
N ILE A 201 10.51 -20.71 2.61
CA ILE A 201 10.59 -20.86 1.16
C ILE A 201 12.05 -21.00 0.78
N GLU A 202 12.40 -22.11 0.13
CA GLU A 202 13.73 -22.28 -0.43
C GLU A 202 13.90 -21.35 -1.63
N ILE A 203 14.95 -20.53 -1.58
CA ILE A 203 15.32 -19.61 -2.65
C ILE A 203 16.68 -20.02 -3.21
N VAL A 204 16.78 -19.99 -4.53
CA VAL A 204 18.02 -20.35 -5.23
C VAL A 204 19.03 -19.21 -5.18
N GLU A 205 18.53 -17.98 -5.15
CA GLU A 205 19.31 -16.76 -5.08
C GLU A 205 19.93 -16.57 -3.69
N LYS A 206 21.20 -16.20 -3.67
CA LYS A 206 21.94 -16.08 -2.41
C LYS A 206 21.70 -14.79 -1.64
N SER A 207 21.21 -13.74 -2.32
CA SER A 207 20.88 -12.46 -1.70
C SER A 207 19.81 -11.71 -2.51
N PHE A 208 18.92 -11.02 -1.82
CA PHE A 208 17.93 -10.12 -2.40
C PHE A 208 17.63 -9.02 -1.38
N LYS A 209 17.17 -7.85 -1.84
CA LYS A 209 16.78 -6.75 -0.94
C LYS A 209 15.27 -6.63 -0.79
N LYS A 210 14.53 -6.91 -1.86
CA LYS A 210 13.07 -6.83 -1.89
C LYS A 210 12.51 -8.04 -2.58
N PHE A 211 11.31 -8.40 -2.22
CA PHE A 211 10.52 -9.38 -2.95
C PHE A 211 9.11 -8.85 -3.19
N TYR A 212 8.44 -9.41 -4.16
CA TYR A 212 7.02 -9.22 -4.41
C TYR A 212 6.41 -10.58 -4.73
N TYR A 213 5.34 -10.92 -4.04
CA TYR A 213 4.60 -12.16 -4.27
C TYR A 213 3.31 -11.85 -4.99
N ASN A 214 3.05 -12.53 -6.09
CA ASN A 214 1.82 -12.45 -6.84
C ASN A 214 1.47 -13.82 -7.40
N ASP A 215 0.30 -14.33 -7.05
CA ASP A 215 -0.31 -15.54 -7.59
C ASP A 215 0.67 -16.72 -7.74
N GLN A 216 1.31 -17.14 -6.65
CA GLN A 216 2.31 -18.20 -6.55
C GLN A 216 3.68 -17.90 -7.21
N THR A 217 3.89 -16.70 -7.70
CA THR A 217 5.18 -16.27 -8.24
C THR A 217 5.85 -15.28 -7.29
N ILE A 218 7.13 -15.47 -7.03
CA ILE A 218 7.94 -14.51 -6.29
C ILE A 218 8.86 -13.78 -7.26
N ILE A 219 8.84 -12.46 -7.21
CA ILE A 219 9.72 -11.59 -7.96
C ILE A 219 10.73 -11.01 -6.99
N TRP A 220 12.01 -11.17 -7.31
CA TRP A 220 13.12 -10.71 -6.50
C TRP A 220 13.64 -9.36 -7.01
N GLY A 221 13.95 -8.48 -6.08
CA GLY A 221 14.67 -7.24 -6.37
C GLY A 221 16.11 -7.34 -5.87
N PHE A 222 17.06 -7.18 -6.77
CA PHE A 222 18.48 -7.10 -6.46
C PHE A 222 18.96 -5.67 -6.65
N ASP A 223 19.96 -5.21 -5.86
CA ASP A 223 20.74 -4.06 -6.28
C ASP A 223 21.59 -4.48 -7.47
N MET A 224 21.51 -3.73 -8.54
CA MET A 224 22.58 -3.79 -9.54
C MET A 224 23.81 -3.17 -8.89
N GLU A 225 24.76 -4.01 -8.49
CA GLU A 225 26.09 -3.52 -8.13
C GLU A 225 26.66 -2.80 -9.34
N ASN A 226 27.11 -1.55 -9.13
CA ASN A 226 27.82 -0.75 -10.13
C ASN A 226 29.18 -1.37 -10.45
#